data_6c890cd35ac318dd5bd568a359bbe328
#
_entry.id   6c890cd35ac318dd5bd568a359bbe328
#
_cell.length_a   1.000
_cell.length_b   1.000
_cell.length_c   1.000
_cell.angle_alpha   90.00
_cell.angle_beta   90.00
_cell.angle_gamma   90.00
#
_symmetry.space_group_name_H-M   'P 1'
#
loop_
_entity.id
_entity.type
_entity.pdbx_description
1 polymer ?
#
loop_
_entity_poly.entity_id
_entity_poly.type
_entity_poly.pdbx_seq_one_letter_code
_entity_poly.pdbx_strand_id
1 'polypeptide(L)'
;MKVAVVGVTGLVGTRMMEVLEERHFPVTEFIPVASERSVGKKVMFNGKEYSVVSAEDAIAAKPDLAIFSAGGGPSKELAPKFAAVGCRVVDNSSCWRMDPTKKLVVPEVNADVLTKDDYIIANPNCSTIQMLLPLAPLHRKYRIKRVVVSTYQSVTGAGNKAVAQMEAERGGAVWGEYPAKFPHPIDQNIIPHIDDFLENGYTKEEMKMVNETHKILNDNTIGVTATTARVPVIGGHSESINLEFEKEFDLADVRRIWEETPGITVQDDTAHNVYPMCRFALGHDDVFVGRLRRDFSVKSGLNFWCVSDNIRKGAATNAVQIAEVLLQKGFLPSE
;
A
#
# COMPACT_ATOMS: atom_id res chain seq x y z
N MET A 1 -1.38 -25.00 4.93
CA MET A 1 -1.25 -23.78 5.80
C MET A 1 -2.62 -23.18 6.08
N LYS A 2 -2.93 -22.84 7.33
CA LYS A 2 -4.16 -22.15 7.73
C LYS A 2 -3.96 -20.63 7.60
N VAL A 3 -4.81 -19.98 6.82
CA VAL A 3 -4.71 -18.53 6.56
C VAL A 3 -6.00 -17.82 6.94
N ALA A 4 -5.89 -16.82 7.80
CA ALA A 4 -6.99 -15.92 8.12
C ALA A 4 -6.86 -14.59 7.37
N VAL A 5 -7.98 -14.07 6.84
CA VAL A 5 -8.08 -12.70 6.33
C VAL A 5 -9.03 -11.92 7.22
N VAL A 6 -8.49 -10.97 7.97
CA VAL A 6 -9.24 -10.17 8.95
C VAL A 6 -9.67 -8.85 8.31
N GLY A 7 -10.97 -8.60 8.27
CA GLY A 7 -11.58 -7.52 7.50
C GLY A 7 -11.96 -7.95 6.07
N VAL A 8 -12.25 -9.22 5.87
CA VAL A 8 -12.49 -9.89 4.58
C VAL A 8 -13.60 -9.25 3.74
N THR A 9 -14.58 -8.60 4.36
CA THR A 9 -15.72 -7.94 3.68
C THR A 9 -15.43 -6.50 3.22
N GLY A 10 -14.25 -5.98 3.55
CA GLY A 10 -13.80 -4.65 3.11
C GLY A 10 -13.18 -4.69 1.72
N LEU A 11 -13.04 -3.51 1.08
CA LEU A 11 -12.48 -3.37 -0.27
C LEU A 11 -11.09 -4.02 -0.41
N VAL A 12 -10.19 -3.75 0.52
CA VAL A 12 -8.83 -4.33 0.51
C VAL A 12 -8.86 -5.81 0.95
N GLY A 13 -9.70 -6.18 1.93
CA GLY A 13 -9.82 -7.58 2.35
C GLY A 13 -10.30 -8.50 1.24
N THR A 14 -11.28 -8.06 0.43
CA THR A 14 -11.71 -8.78 -0.77
C THR A 14 -10.56 -8.92 -1.77
N ARG A 15 -9.79 -7.85 -1.99
CA ARG A 15 -8.63 -7.90 -2.89
C ARG A 15 -7.52 -8.82 -2.36
N MET A 16 -7.34 -8.93 -1.05
CA MET A 16 -6.39 -9.87 -0.45
C MET A 16 -6.74 -11.33 -0.78
N MET A 17 -8.03 -11.68 -0.77
CA MET A 17 -8.47 -13.02 -1.20
C MET A 17 -8.11 -13.28 -2.67
N GLU A 18 -8.47 -12.36 -3.55
CA GLU A 18 -8.18 -12.46 -4.99
C GLU A 18 -6.67 -12.60 -5.26
N VAL A 19 -5.84 -11.81 -4.58
CA VAL A 19 -4.37 -11.88 -4.75
C VAL A 19 -3.80 -13.19 -4.20
N LEU A 20 -4.31 -13.72 -3.09
CA LEU A 20 -3.92 -15.05 -2.59
C LEU A 20 -4.23 -16.15 -3.61
N GLU A 21 -5.39 -16.08 -4.28
CA GLU A 21 -5.78 -17.02 -5.34
C GLU A 21 -4.90 -16.87 -6.59
N GLU A 22 -4.75 -15.65 -7.12
CA GLU A 22 -3.97 -15.35 -8.31
C GLU A 22 -2.50 -15.76 -8.18
N ARG A 23 -1.94 -15.58 -6.97
CA ARG A 23 -0.54 -15.93 -6.66
C ARG A 23 -0.36 -17.39 -6.20
N HIS A 24 -1.43 -18.16 -6.21
CA HIS A 24 -1.41 -19.58 -5.79
C HIS A 24 -0.76 -19.77 -4.41
N PHE A 25 -1.05 -18.84 -3.48
CA PHE A 25 -0.53 -18.96 -2.12
C PHE A 25 -1.04 -20.26 -1.46
N PRO A 26 -0.20 -21.05 -0.76
CA PRO A 26 -0.55 -22.43 -0.34
C PRO A 26 -1.52 -22.47 0.84
N VAL A 27 -2.77 -22.07 0.62
CA VAL A 27 -3.85 -22.08 1.60
C VAL A 27 -4.53 -23.44 1.61
N THR A 28 -4.40 -24.21 2.70
CA THR A 28 -5.10 -25.48 2.89
C THR A 28 -6.41 -25.29 3.68
N GLU A 29 -6.45 -24.31 4.57
CA GLU A 29 -7.64 -23.94 5.33
C GLU A 29 -7.78 -22.41 5.32
N PHE A 30 -8.90 -21.90 4.80
CA PHE A 30 -9.18 -20.47 4.73
C PHE A 30 -10.14 -20.06 5.84
N ILE A 31 -9.81 -18.99 6.57
CA ILE A 31 -10.58 -18.47 7.71
C ILE A 31 -10.95 -17.01 7.44
N PRO A 32 -12.14 -16.73 6.87
CA PRO A 32 -12.60 -15.37 6.65
C PRO A 32 -13.10 -14.74 7.95
N VAL A 33 -12.52 -13.60 8.33
CA VAL A 33 -12.84 -12.91 9.60
C VAL A 33 -13.34 -11.50 9.32
N ALA A 34 -14.41 -11.10 9.99
CA ALA A 34 -14.90 -9.73 9.97
C ALA A 34 -15.57 -9.37 11.32
N SER A 35 -16.12 -8.14 11.40
CA SER A 35 -16.86 -7.70 12.59
C SER A 35 -18.11 -8.55 12.82
N GLU A 36 -18.60 -8.59 14.05
CA GLU A 36 -19.81 -9.32 14.48
C GLU A 36 -21.02 -9.13 13.55
N ARG A 37 -21.18 -7.93 12.97
CA ARG A 37 -22.25 -7.62 11.99
C ARG A 37 -22.16 -8.42 10.70
N SER A 38 -21.01 -9.00 10.42
CA SER A 38 -20.74 -9.75 9.19
C SER A 38 -20.56 -11.24 9.42
N VAL A 39 -20.54 -11.71 10.66
CA VAL A 39 -20.50 -13.14 11.01
C VAL A 39 -21.66 -13.87 10.34
N GLY A 40 -21.38 -15.03 9.75
CA GLY A 40 -22.32 -15.84 8.98
C GLY A 40 -22.51 -15.43 7.51
N LYS A 41 -22.05 -14.23 7.08
CA LYS A 41 -22.01 -13.90 5.65
C LYS A 41 -21.15 -14.88 4.89
N LYS A 42 -21.48 -15.06 3.60
CA LYS A 42 -20.73 -15.96 2.74
C LYS A 42 -19.71 -15.19 1.90
N VAL A 43 -18.54 -15.79 1.75
CA VAL A 43 -17.49 -15.34 0.83
C VAL A 43 -16.98 -16.52 0.00
N MET A 44 -16.54 -16.23 -1.21
CA MET A 44 -15.94 -17.27 -2.09
C MET A 44 -14.43 -17.18 -2.02
N PHE A 45 -13.76 -18.32 -1.92
CA PHE A 45 -12.31 -18.44 -2.01
C PHE A 45 -11.93 -19.77 -2.66
N ASN A 46 -11.09 -19.77 -3.69
CA ASN A 46 -10.71 -20.94 -4.49
C ASN A 46 -11.92 -21.78 -4.93
N GLY A 47 -12.99 -21.12 -5.38
CA GLY A 47 -14.22 -21.76 -5.86
C GLY A 47 -15.07 -22.43 -4.77
N LYS A 48 -14.75 -22.23 -3.48
CA LYS A 48 -15.51 -22.76 -2.34
C LYS A 48 -16.15 -21.62 -1.55
N GLU A 49 -17.31 -21.88 -0.99
CA GLU A 49 -18.04 -20.98 -0.12
C GLU A 49 -17.59 -21.17 1.34
N TYR A 50 -17.28 -20.07 2.01
CA TYR A 50 -16.90 -20.02 3.42
C TYR A 50 -17.82 -19.08 4.18
N SER A 51 -18.14 -19.42 5.43
CA SER A 51 -18.84 -18.50 6.33
C SER A 51 -17.87 -17.63 7.08
N VAL A 52 -18.11 -16.34 7.10
CA VAL A 52 -17.35 -15.38 7.92
C VAL A 52 -17.52 -15.73 9.40
N VAL A 53 -16.41 -15.79 10.12
CA VAL A 53 -16.34 -16.11 11.54
C VAL A 53 -15.93 -14.89 12.38
N SER A 54 -16.09 -15.00 13.70
CA SER A 54 -15.60 -14.03 14.67
C SER A 54 -14.06 -14.05 14.77
N ALA A 55 -13.47 -13.00 15.34
CA ALA A 55 -12.03 -12.98 15.61
C ALA A 55 -11.64 -14.02 16.68
N GLU A 56 -12.50 -14.24 17.67
CA GLU A 56 -12.33 -15.23 18.74
C GLU A 56 -12.26 -16.65 18.17
N ASP A 57 -13.20 -17.02 17.30
CA ASP A 57 -13.22 -18.33 16.64
C ASP A 57 -11.97 -18.53 15.77
N ALA A 58 -11.55 -17.49 15.04
CA ALA A 58 -10.35 -17.52 14.21
C ALA A 58 -9.07 -17.72 15.06
N ILE A 59 -8.95 -17.02 16.20
CA ILE A 59 -7.82 -17.19 17.13
C ILE A 59 -7.81 -18.61 17.72
N ALA A 60 -9.00 -19.14 18.08
CA ALA A 60 -9.13 -20.51 18.60
C ALA A 60 -8.73 -21.57 17.56
N ALA A 61 -8.93 -21.28 16.27
CA ALA A 61 -8.50 -22.15 15.17
C ALA A 61 -6.96 -22.16 14.95
N LYS A 62 -6.23 -21.24 15.60
CA LYS A 62 -4.76 -21.11 15.54
C LYS A 62 -4.24 -21.07 14.08
N PRO A 63 -4.55 -20.04 13.31
CA PRO A 63 -4.01 -19.92 11.95
C PRO A 63 -2.49 -19.73 11.98
N ASP A 64 -1.82 -20.17 10.91
CA ASP A 64 -0.39 -19.99 10.72
C ASP A 64 -0.08 -18.54 10.31
N LEU A 65 -0.97 -17.96 9.50
CA LEU A 65 -0.88 -16.59 8.96
C LEU A 65 -2.22 -15.88 9.11
N ALA A 66 -2.18 -14.61 9.47
CA ALA A 66 -3.33 -13.71 9.42
C ALA A 66 -2.97 -12.42 8.69
N ILE A 67 -3.72 -12.07 7.64
CA ILE A 67 -3.57 -10.81 6.91
C ILE A 67 -4.68 -9.87 7.33
N PHE A 68 -4.31 -8.70 7.86
CA PHE A 68 -5.24 -7.75 8.48
C PHE A 68 -5.56 -6.57 7.58
N SER A 69 -6.84 -6.30 7.39
CA SER A 69 -7.38 -5.10 6.75
C SER A 69 -8.63 -4.58 7.48
N ALA A 70 -8.57 -4.51 8.80
CA ALA A 70 -9.70 -4.14 9.66
C ALA A 70 -9.57 -2.74 10.30
N GLY A 71 -8.51 -1.99 9.97
CA GLY A 71 -8.20 -0.70 10.56
C GLY A 71 -7.38 -0.78 11.85
N GLY A 72 -6.87 0.37 12.33
CA GLY A 72 -5.90 0.43 13.41
C GLY A 72 -6.43 0.00 14.79
N GLY A 73 -7.69 0.33 15.10
CA GLY A 73 -8.30 -0.07 16.37
C GLY A 73 -8.37 -1.59 16.55
N PRO A 74 -9.07 -2.30 15.66
CA PRO A 74 -9.10 -3.77 15.68
C PRO A 74 -7.71 -4.40 15.59
N SER A 75 -6.80 -3.85 14.78
CA SER A 75 -5.44 -4.38 14.69
C SER A 75 -4.69 -4.28 16.02
N LYS A 76 -4.78 -3.13 16.70
CA LYS A 76 -4.15 -2.93 18.02
C LYS A 76 -4.61 -3.96 19.05
N GLU A 77 -5.88 -4.33 19.00
CA GLU A 77 -6.47 -5.29 19.94
C GLU A 77 -6.17 -6.75 19.54
N LEU A 78 -6.36 -7.09 18.27
CA LEU A 78 -6.40 -8.48 17.82
C LEU A 78 -5.04 -9.02 17.38
N ALA A 79 -4.17 -8.22 16.75
CA ALA A 79 -2.90 -8.71 16.24
C ALA A 79 -2.02 -9.35 17.33
N PRO A 80 -1.92 -8.79 18.56
CA PRO A 80 -1.20 -9.46 19.65
C PRO A 80 -1.83 -10.79 20.08
N LYS A 81 -3.17 -10.91 20.02
CA LYS A 81 -3.87 -12.17 20.36
C LYS A 81 -3.59 -13.26 19.34
N PHE A 82 -3.57 -12.93 18.05
CA PHE A 82 -3.16 -13.86 17.00
C PHE A 82 -1.68 -14.26 17.16
N ALA A 83 -0.80 -13.31 17.40
CA ALA A 83 0.62 -13.58 17.62
C ALA A 83 0.87 -14.49 18.84
N ALA A 84 0.08 -14.34 19.91
CA ALA A 84 0.18 -15.13 21.13
C ALA A 84 -0.13 -16.62 20.92
N VAL A 85 -0.91 -16.97 19.90
CA VAL A 85 -1.17 -18.38 19.53
C VAL A 85 -0.20 -18.91 18.46
N GLY A 86 0.87 -18.17 18.17
CA GLY A 86 1.91 -18.56 17.20
C GLY A 86 1.61 -18.13 15.74
N CYS A 87 0.53 -17.41 15.51
CA CYS A 87 0.15 -16.90 14.18
C CYS A 87 1.03 -15.71 13.78
N ARG A 88 1.54 -15.69 12.55
CA ARG A 88 2.17 -14.49 11.98
C ARG A 88 1.12 -13.55 11.41
N VAL A 89 1.25 -12.29 11.75
CA VAL A 89 0.31 -11.23 11.34
C VAL A 89 1.00 -10.29 10.37
N VAL A 90 0.40 -10.08 9.19
CA VAL A 90 0.74 -9.01 8.26
C VAL A 90 -0.36 -7.97 8.33
N ASP A 91 -0.08 -6.79 8.87
CA ASP A 91 -1.08 -5.76 9.15
C ASP A 91 -1.01 -4.59 8.20
N ASN A 92 -2.11 -4.34 7.48
CA ASN A 92 -2.23 -3.24 6.53
C ASN A 92 -2.64 -1.90 7.18
N SER A 93 -2.94 -1.87 8.48
CA SER A 93 -3.27 -0.62 9.17
C SER A 93 -2.02 0.20 9.52
N SER A 94 -2.22 1.45 9.93
CA SER A 94 -1.12 2.29 10.40
C SER A 94 -0.65 1.97 11.83
N CYS A 95 -1.31 1.04 12.52
CA CYS A 95 -1.12 0.80 13.96
C CYS A 95 0.32 0.49 14.35
N TRP A 96 0.99 -0.37 13.59
CA TRP A 96 2.31 -0.91 13.92
C TRP A 96 3.45 -0.30 13.11
N ARG A 97 3.14 0.54 12.11
CA ARG A 97 4.15 1.03 11.16
C ARG A 97 5.30 1.76 11.82
N MET A 98 5.01 2.59 12.82
CA MET A 98 6.02 3.37 13.54
C MET A 98 6.45 2.77 14.88
N ASP A 99 5.94 1.59 15.25
CA ASP A 99 6.45 0.83 16.40
C ASP A 99 7.90 0.39 16.10
N PRO A 100 8.88 0.78 16.94
CA PRO A 100 10.30 0.46 16.69
C PRO A 100 10.60 -1.05 16.77
N THR A 101 9.73 -1.83 17.42
CA THR A 101 9.87 -3.29 17.55
C THR A 101 9.26 -4.06 16.40
N LYS A 102 8.50 -3.40 15.51
CA LYS A 102 7.81 -4.04 14.38
C LYS A 102 8.47 -3.65 13.06
N LYS A 103 8.64 -4.65 12.19
CA LYS A 103 9.20 -4.42 10.85
C LYS A 103 8.14 -3.79 9.95
N LEU A 104 8.55 -2.83 9.14
CA LEU A 104 7.77 -2.17 8.11
C LEU A 104 8.38 -2.54 6.77
N VAL A 105 7.65 -3.29 5.92
CA VAL A 105 8.28 -4.03 4.83
C VAL A 105 7.64 -3.74 3.47
N VAL A 106 8.49 -3.39 2.52
CA VAL A 106 8.26 -3.50 1.08
C VAL A 106 9.19 -4.59 0.58
N PRO A 107 8.69 -5.77 0.16
CA PRO A 107 9.52 -6.93 -0.14
C PRO A 107 10.71 -6.68 -1.07
N GLU A 108 10.51 -5.92 -2.13
CA GLU A 108 11.56 -5.59 -3.12
C GLU A 108 12.61 -4.60 -2.57
N VAL A 109 12.31 -3.95 -1.44
CA VAL A 109 13.18 -2.91 -0.86
C VAL A 109 13.98 -3.44 0.31
N ASN A 110 13.32 -4.09 1.28
CA ASN A 110 13.92 -4.41 2.57
C ASN A 110 13.44 -5.75 3.18
N ALA A 111 13.11 -6.77 2.36
CA ALA A 111 12.71 -8.10 2.86
C ALA A 111 13.73 -8.77 3.77
N ASP A 112 14.99 -8.37 3.68
CA ASP A 112 16.11 -8.87 4.49
C ASP A 112 16.00 -8.54 5.98
N VAL A 113 15.24 -7.49 6.34
CA VAL A 113 15.03 -7.12 7.76
C VAL A 113 14.18 -8.12 8.55
N LEU A 114 13.44 -9.01 7.86
CA LEU A 114 12.56 -9.99 8.48
C LEU A 114 13.34 -11.14 9.11
N THR A 115 13.01 -11.45 10.35
CA THR A 115 13.58 -12.53 11.15
C THR A 115 12.50 -13.53 11.59
N LYS A 116 12.91 -14.68 12.11
CA LYS A 116 12.00 -15.69 12.65
C LYS A 116 11.19 -15.22 13.88
N ASP A 117 11.63 -14.16 14.54
CA ASP A 117 11.01 -13.63 15.76
C ASP A 117 9.96 -12.54 15.49
N ASP A 118 9.79 -12.16 14.21
CA ASP A 118 8.80 -11.16 13.81
C ASP A 118 7.41 -11.79 13.63
N TYR A 119 6.55 -11.66 14.64
CA TYR A 119 5.17 -12.17 14.61
C TYR A 119 4.14 -11.14 14.14
N ILE A 120 4.43 -9.85 14.25
CA ILE A 120 3.58 -8.77 13.71
C ILE A 120 4.44 -7.93 12.77
N ILE A 121 4.10 -7.95 11.48
CA ILE A 121 4.78 -7.23 10.42
C ILE A 121 3.83 -6.17 9.86
N ALA A 122 4.29 -4.94 9.76
CA ALA A 122 3.50 -3.84 9.22
C ALA A 122 3.66 -3.74 7.70
N ASN A 123 2.52 -3.62 7.01
CA ASN A 123 2.43 -3.27 5.60
C ASN A 123 2.37 -1.74 5.48
N PRO A 124 3.24 -1.10 4.68
CA PRO A 124 3.32 0.36 4.63
C PRO A 124 2.08 1.04 4.02
N ASN A 125 2.06 2.36 4.06
CA ASN A 125 1.10 3.19 3.37
C ASN A 125 1.17 2.99 1.85
N CYS A 126 0.02 3.03 1.17
CA CYS A 126 -0.07 2.74 -0.26
C CYS A 126 0.80 3.67 -1.12
N SER A 127 0.79 4.98 -0.83
CA SER A 127 1.64 5.94 -1.53
C SER A 127 3.12 5.72 -1.21
N THR A 128 3.44 5.37 0.04
CA THR A 128 4.82 5.06 0.43
C THR A 128 5.36 3.83 -0.31
N ILE A 129 4.57 2.75 -0.43
CA ILE A 129 4.98 1.53 -1.14
C ILE A 129 5.34 1.86 -2.59
N GLN A 130 4.42 2.51 -3.30
CA GLN A 130 4.61 2.80 -4.73
C GLN A 130 5.77 3.78 -4.96
N MET A 131 5.97 4.77 -4.08
CA MET A 131 7.09 5.70 -4.16
C MET A 131 8.43 5.01 -3.91
N LEU A 132 8.52 4.18 -2.88
CA LEU A 132 9.80 3.61 -2.46
C LEU A 132 10.34 2.53 -3.40
N LEU A 133 9.48 1.85 -4.14
CA LEU A 133 9.93 0.83 -5.07
C LEU A 133 10.90 1.40 -6.13
N PRO A 134 10.58 2.49 -6.86
CA PRO A 134 11.53 3.12 -7.77
C PRO A 134 12.65 3.92 -7.07
N LEU A 135 12.44 4.40 -5.84
CA LEU A 135 13.46 5.19 -5.13
C LEU A 135 14.58 4.33 -4.56
N ALA A 136 14.29 3.17 -4.01
CA ALA A 136 15.26 2.35 -3.29
C ALA A 136 16.50 1.98 -4.12
N PRO A 137 16.38 1.47 -5.37
CA PRO A 137 17.54 1.16 -6.19
C PRO A 137 18.36 2.40 -6.54
N LEU A 138 17.72 3.55 -6.77
CA LEU A 138 18.40 4.82 -7.02
C LEU A 138 19.12 5.32 -5.78
N HIS A 139 18.50 5.18 -4.58
CA HIS A 139 19.13 5.56 -3.33
C HIS A 139 20.40 4.73 -3.05
N ARG A 140 20.36 3.42 -3.29
CA ARG A 140 21.54 2.55 -3.14
C ARG A 140 22.72 3.00 -4.01
N LYS A 141 22.44 3.50 -5.22
CA LYS A 141 23.48 3.89 -6.19
C LYS A 141 23.91 5.35 -6.07
N TYR A 142 22.94 6.26 -6.03
CA TYR A 142 23.20 7.70 -6.18
C TYR A 142 23.07 8.49 -4.87
N ARG A 143 22.51 7.89 -3.79
CA ARG A 143 22.25 8.54 -2.50
C ARG A 143 21.26 9.70 -2.66
N ILE A 144 20.01 9.43 -2.38
CA ILE A 144 18.97 10.47 -2.38
C ILE A 144 19.23 11.38 -1.18
N LYS A 145 19.33 12.67 -1.45
CA LYS A 145 19.45 13.75 -0.46
C LYS A 145 18.09 14.32 -0.10
N ARG A 146 17.20 14.45 -1.10
CA ARG A 146 15.89 15.08 -0.93
C ARG A 146 14.84 14.44 -1.82
N VAL A 147 13.63 14.30 -1.28
CA VAL A 147 12.40 13.88 -1.98
C VAL A 147 11.34 14.96 -1.80
N VAL A 148 10.77 15.43 -2.89
CA VAL A 148 9.54 16.21 -2.90
C VAL A 148 8.50 15.41 -3.66
N VAL A 149 7.39 15.11 -3.02
CA VAL A 149 6.32 14.33 -3.64
C VAL A 149 4.98 15.03 -3.50
N SER A 150 4.25 15.11 -4.61
CA SER A 150 2.84 15.48 -4.62
C SER A 150 2.03 14.28 -5.10
N THR A 151 1.04 13.87 -4.30
CA THR A 151 0.21 12.71 -4.62
C THR A 151 -1.17 13.14 -5.11
N TYR A 152 -1.70 12.37 -6.05
CA TYR A 152 -3.06 12.46 -6.59
C TYR A 152 -3.73 11.12 -6.32
N GLN A 153 -4.38 11.02 -5.14
CA GLN A 153 -4.82 9.73 -4.62
C GLN A 153 -6.27 9.43 -5.00
N SER A 154 -6.47 8.23 -5.53
CA SER A 154 -7.80 7.66 -5.82
C SER A 154 -8.71 7.64 -4.59
N VAL A 155 -10.00 7.85 -4.80
CA VAL A 155 -11.04 7.72 -3.77
C VAL A 155 -11.07 6.34 -3.13
N THR A 156 -10.62 5.29 -3.83
CA THR A 156 -10.57 3.91 -3.32
C THR A 156 -9.73 3.76 -2.07
N GLY A 157 -8.69 4.60 -1.89
CA GLY A 157 -7.87 4.64 -0.68
C GLY A 157 -8.63 5.02 0.58
N ALA A 158 -9.80 5.67 0.45
CA ALA A 158 -10.70 6.00 1.56
C ALA A 158 -11.87 4.99 1.72
N GLY A 159 -11.87 3.92 0.93
CA GLY A 159 -12.81 2.80 1.02
C GLY A 159 -14.14 3.02 0.27
N ASN A 160 -15.03 2.03 0.40
CA ASN A 160 -16.30 1.98 -0.35
C ASN A 160 -17.19 3.21 -0.17
N LYS A 161 -17.20 3.84 1.01
CA LYS A 161 -18.00 5.05 1.24
C LYS A 161 -17.54 6.24 0.40
N ALA A 162 -16.24 6.34 0.13
CA ALA A 162 -15.67 7.40 -0.69
C ALA A 162 -15.99 7.19 -2.19
N VAL A 163 -15.96 5.94 -2.63
CA VAL A 163 -16.40 5.57 -3.99
C VAL A 163 -17.88 5.89 -4.17
N ALA A 164 -18.73 5.48 -3.21
CA ALA A 164 -20.16 5.75 -3.23
C ALA A 164 -20.48 7.25 -3.25
N GLN A 165 -19.73 8.07 -2.49
CA GLN A 165 -19.87 9.53 -2.54
C GLN A 165 -19.59 10.06 -3.96
N MET A 166 -18.46 9.70 -4.55
CA MET A 166 -18.09 10.15 -5.89
C MET A 166 -19.13 9.74 -6.94
N GLU A 167 -19.63 8.51 -6.86
CA GLU A 167 -20.64 8.00 -7.78
C GLU A 167 -21.99 8.72 -7.62
N ALA A 168 -22.40 9.00 -6.37
CA ALA A 168 -23.61 9.78 -6.11
C ALA A 168 -23.51 11.19 -6.70
N GLU A 169 -22.40 11.88 -6.49
CA GLU A 169 -22.14 13.21 -7.06
C GLU A 169 -22.15 13.20 -8.59
N ARG A 170 -21.50 12.21 -9.22
CA ARG A 170 -21.54 12.00 -10.68
C ARG A 170 -22.96 11.73 -11.21
N GLY A 171 -23.78 11.08 -10.41
CA GLY A 171 -25.20 10.85 -10.68
C GLY A 171 -26.08 12.06 -10.49
N GLY A 172 -25.52 13.21 -10.09
CA GLY A 172 -26.24 14.47 -9.91
C GLY A 172 -26.83 14.69 -8.51
N ALA A 173 -26.42 13.89 -7.51
CA ALA A 173 -26.84 14.10 -6.14
C ALA A 173 -26.31 15.44 -5.59
N VAL A 174 -27.15 16.17 -4.90
CA VAL A 174 -26.81 17.48 -4.32
C VAL A 174 -26.01 17.30 -3.02
N TRP A 175 -25.01 18.13 -2.85
CA TRP A 175 -24.20 18.14 -1.63
C TRP A 175 -25.06 18.28 -0.36
N GLY A 176 -24.86 17.35 0.59
CA GLY A 176 -25.64 17.28 1.82
C GLY A 176 -26.82 16.32 1.78
N GLU A 177 -27.22 15.79 0.62
CA GLU A 177 -28.33 14.84 0.45
C GLU A 177 -27.89 13.36 0.48
N TYR A 178 -26.59 13.09 0.61
CA TYR A 178 -26.01 11.75 0.68
C TYR A 178 -24.96 11.65 1.80
N PRO A 179 -24.66 10.44 2.29
CA PRO A 179 -23.62 10.24 3.29
C PRO A 179 -22.24 10.59 2.72
N ALA A 180 -21.67 11.71 3.16
CA ALA A 180 -20.35 12.16 2.73
C ALA A 180 -19.23 11.47 3.51
N LYS A 181 -18.18 11.03 2.81
CA LYS A 181 -16.91 10.55 3.38
C LYS A 181 -15.89 11.67 3.47
N PHE A 182 -15.87 12.57 2.49
CA PHE A 182 -14.98 13.72 2.44
C PHE A 182 -15.67 14.98 2.97
N PRO A 183 -14.90 15.98 3.45
CA PRO A 183 -15.46 17.23 3.96
C PRO A 183 -16.00 18.17 2.87
N HIS A 184 -15.78 17.84 1.60
CA HIS A 184 -16.20 18.61 0.43
C HIS A 184 -16.63 17.66 -0.70
N PRO A 185 -17.40 18.14 -1.70
CA PRO A 185 -17.64 17.41 -2.95
C PRO A 185 -16.32 17.00 -3.59
N ILE A 186 -16.26 15.77 -4.07
CA ILE A 186 -15.06 15.22 -4.70
C ILE A 186 -15.16 15.18 -6.24
N ASP A 187 -16.34 14.99 -6.80
CA ASP A 187 -16.46 14.94 -8.26
C ASP A 187 -16.10 16.29 -8.87
N GLN A 188 -15.30 16.26 -9.93
CA GLN A 188 -14.75 17.46 -10.60
C GLN A 188 -13.94 18.38 -9.65
N ASN A 189 -13.36 17.83 -8.57
CA ASN A 189 -12.60 18.58 -7.56
C ASN A 189 -11.31 17.89 -7.17
N ILE A 190 -10.38 18.66 -6.60
CA ILE A 190 -9.16 18.15 -5.95
C ILE A 190 -9.17 18.65 -4.51
N ILE A 191 -9.15 17.73 -3.55
CA ILE A 191 -9.14 18.05 -2.13
C ILE A 191 -7.69 17.87 -1.61
N PRO A 192 -6.95 18.97 -1.31
CA PRO A 192 -5.57 18.88 -0.82
C PRO A 192 -5.53 18.56 0.69
N HIS A 193 -6.21 17.48 1.06
CA HIS A 193 -6.40 17.08 2.45
C HIS A 193 -6.71 15.59 2.52
N ILE A 194 -5.80 14.82 3.09
CA ILE A 194 -5.99 13.38 3.38
C ILE A 194 -5.57 13.13 4.82
N ASP A 195 -6.49 12.52 5.61
CA ASP A 195 -6.32 12.28 7.05
C ASP A 195 -6.34 13.60 7.87
N ASP A 196 -6.14 13.55 9.18
CA ASP A 196 -6.22 14.70 10.08
C ASP A 196 -5.00 15.61 9.93
N PHE A 197 -5.20 16.91 10.12
CA PHE A 197 -4.11 17.89 10.24
C PHE A 197 -3.38 17.75 11.57
N LEU A 198 -2.08 18.03 11.52
CA LEU A 198 -1.18 18.10 12.66
C LEU A 198 -0.80 19.56 12.96
N GLU A 199 -0.26 19.82 14.15
CA GLU A 199 0.13 21.16 14.59
C GLU A 199 1.21 21.82 13.69
N ASN A 200 2.02 21.00 13.02
CA ASN A 200 3.05 21.47 12.09
C ASN A 200 2.53 21.84 10.69
N GLY A 201 1.22 21.80 10.47
CA GLY A 201 0.57 22.10 9.21
C GLY A 201 0.51 20.96 8.20
N TYR A 202 1.22 19.85 8.43
CA TYR A 202 1.09 18.65 7.63
C TYR A 202 -0.14 17.85 8.04
N THR A 203 -0.58 16.94 7.15
CA THR A 203 -1.54 15.91 7.52
C THR A 203 -0.84 14.65 8.03
N LYS A 204 -1.58 13.78 8.72
CA LYS A 204 -1.07 12.46 9.11
C LYS A 204 -0.63 11.64 7.88
N GLU A 205 -1.34 11.75 6.76
CA GLU A 205 -0.99 11.05 5.52
C GLU A 205 0.38 11.50 4.99
N GLU A 206 0.64 12.80 4.96
CA GLU A 206 1.92 13.36 4.55
C GLU A 206 3.06 12.89 5.45
N MET A 207 2.84 12.90 6.76
CA MET A 207 3.84 12.44 7.72
C MET A 207 4.08 10.93 7.68
N LYS A 208 3.09 10.11 7.25
CA LYS A 208 3.34 8.69 6.95
C LYS A 208 4.39 8.55 5.85
N MET A 209 4.26 9.29 4.75
CA MET A 209 5.24 9.24 3.67
C MET A 209 6.64 9.63 4.13
N VAL A 210 6.77 10.65 4.99
CA VAL A 210 8.06 11.06 5.56
C VAL A 210 8.64 9.96 6.47
N ASN A 211 7.89 9.57 7.49
CA ASN A 211 8.39 8.68 8.54
C ASN A 211 8.63 7.25 8.05
N GLU A 212 7.71 6.73 7.22
CA GLU A 212 7.83 5.39 6.65
C GLU A 212 9.00 5.31 5.66
N THR A 213 9.28 6.36 4.87
CA THR A 213 10.47 6.43 4.01
C THR A 213 11.74 6.28 4.82
N HIS A 214 11.91 7.04 5.89
CA HIS A 214 13.08 6.94 6.77
C HIS A 214 13.23 5.53 7.37
N LYS A 215 12.14 4.95 7.84
CA LYS A 215 12.16 3.61 8.46
C LYS A 215 12.49 2.51 7.46
N ILE A 216 11.86 2.52 6.27
CA ILE A 216 12.05 1.47 5.26
C ILE A 216 13.43 1.54 4.61
N LEU A 217 13.91 2.75 4.27
CA LEU A 217 15.24 2.95 3.70
C LEU A 217 16.34 2.93 4.77
N ASN A 218 15.98 2.91 6.05
CA ASN A 218 16.89 2.97 7.19
C ASN A 218 17.87 4.17 7.07
N ASP A 219 17.36 5.33 6.64
CA ASP A 219 18.14 6.54 6.47
C ASP A 219 17.32 7.79 6.85
N ASN A 220 17.64 8.36 8.01
CA ASN A 220 17.02 9.58 8.53
C ASN A 220 17.64 10.88 7.98
N THR A 221 18.65 10.78 7.11
CA THR A 221 19.33 11.96 6.53
C THR A 221 18.63 12.47 5.28
N ILE A 222 17.74 11.68 4.70
CA ILE A 222 16.96 12.06 3.52
C ILE A 222 15.94 13.14 3.91
N GLY A 223 16.01 14.31 3.27
CA GLY A 223 14.96 15.32 3.39
C GLY A 223 13.72 14.88 2.61
N VAL A 224 12.59 14.69 3.28
CA VAL A 224 11.34 14.28 2.62
C VAL A 224 10.24 15.29 2.92
N THR A 225 9.53 15.76 1.90
CA THR A 225 8.30 16.55 2.04
C THR A 225 7.23 16.03 1.09
N ALA A 226 6.01 15.96 1.57
CA ALA A 226 4.87 15.47 0.81
C ALA A 226 3.70 16.46 0.85
N THR A 227 2.97 16.53 -0.25
CA THR A 227 1.64 17.15 -0.31
C THR A 227 0.67 16.11 -0.86
N THR A 228 -0.37 15.78 -0.11
CA THR A 228 -1.29 14.74 -0.50
C THR A 228 -2.66 15.29 -0.86
N ALA A 229 -3.19 14.91 -2.03
CA ALA A 229 -4.48 15.33 -2.51
C ALA A 229 -5.37 14.15 -2.92
N ARG A 230 -6.66 14.26 -2.64
CA ARG A 230 -7.68 13.33 -3.12
C ARG A 230 -8.22 13.80 -4.46
N VAL A 231 -8.30 12.89 -5.43
CA VAL A 231 -8.83 13.15 -6.77
C VAL A 231 -9.97 12.20 -7.13
N PRO A 232 -10.91 12.61 -8.00
CA PRO A 232 -12.13 11.85 -8.32
C PRO A 232 -11.86 10.73 -9.34
N VAL A 233 -10.92 9.84 -9.02
CA VAL A 233 -10.55 8.71 -9.89
C VAL A 233 -10.64 7.38 -9.15
N ILE A 234 -10.83 6.31 -9.92
CA ILE A 234 -10.67 4.92 -9.52
C ILE A 234 -9.51 4.35 -10.34
N GLY A 235 -8.70 3.49 -9.75
CA GLY A 235 -7.68 2.77 -10.50
C GLY A 235 -6.25 2.97 -10.06
N GLY A 236 -6.01 3.77 -9.05
CA GLY A 236 -4.68 3.90 -8.48
C GLY A 236 -4.34 5.31 -8.04
N HIS A 237 -3.21 5.42 -7.37
CA HIS A 237 -2.61 6.70 -7.00
C HIS A 237 -1.58 7.10 -8.04
N SER A 238 -1.55 8.40 -8.33
CA SER A 238 -0.49 9.01 -9.14
C SER A 238 0.36 9.90 -8.27
N GLU A 239 1.66 9.99 -8.55
CA GLU A 239 2.62 10.79 -7.79
C GLU A 239 3.55 11.53 -8.72
N SER A 240 3.71 12.84 -8.49
CA SER A 240 4.76 13.65 -9.06
C SER A 240 5.92 13.68 -8.08
N ILE A 241 7.06 13.14 -8.49
CA ILE A 241 8.21 12.95 -7.62
C ILE A 241 9.40 13.74 -8.17
N ASN A 242 10.01 14.55 -7.30
CA ASN A 242 11.26 15.24 -7.54
C ASN A 242 12.30 14.73 -6.54
N LEU A 243 13.46 14.36 -7.04
CA LEU A 243 14.59 13.89 -6.25
C LEU A 243 15.80 14.82 -6.45
N GLU A 244 16.57 15.01 -5.37
CA GLU A 244 17.94 15.51 -5.44
C GLU A 244 18.88 14.42 -4.94
N PHE A 245 19.94 14.11 -5.71
CA PHE A 245 20.96 13.14 -5.36
C PHE A 245 22.23 13.81 -4.84
N GLU A 246 22.98 13.08 -4.00
CA GLU A 246 24.34 13.49 -3.62
C GLU A 246 25.33 13.30 -4.78
N LYS A 247 25.13 12.25 -5.59
CA LYS A 247 26.01 11.88 -6.70
C LYS A 247 25.38 12.28 -8.04
N GLU A 248 26.23 12.55 -9.02
CA GLU A 248 25.79 12.72 -10.40
C GLU A 248 25.21 11.41 -10.94
N PHE A 249 24.21 11.52 -11.82
CA PHE A 249 23.50 10.39 -12.42
C PHE A 249 23.34 10.58 -13.93
N ASP A 250 23.05 9.49 -14.61
CA ASP A 250 22.67 9.47 -16.00
C ASP A 250 21.23 8.98 -16.17
N LEU A 251 20.45 9.62 -17.06
CA LEU A 251 19.03 9.27 -17.28
C LEU A 251 18.86 7.86 -17.88
N ALA A 252 19.77 7.47 -18.77
CA ALA A 252 19.73 6.14 -19.38
C ALA A 252 20.02 5.06 -18.32
N ASP A 253 20.93 5.34 -17.38
CA ASP A 253 21.22 4.43 -16.28
C ASP A 253 20.06 4.34 -15.26
N VAL A 254 19.37 5.46 -14.98
CA VAL A 254 18.14 5.43 -14.16
C VAL A 254 17.07 4.57 -14.82
N ARG A 255 16.83 4.74 -16.12
CA ARG A 255 15.88 3.93 -16.89
C ARG A 255 16.23 2.46 -16.81
N ARG A 256 17.50 2.09 -17.09
CA ARG A 256 17.98 0.71 -17.02
C ARG A 256 17.79 0.10 -15.63
N ILE A 257 18.11 0.85 -14.56
CA ILE A 257 17.88 0.39 -13.18
C ILE A 257 16.42 0.03 -12.94
N TRP A 258 15.49 0.85 -13.41
CA TRP A 258 14.06 0.57 -13.26
C TRP A 258 13.61 -0.62 -14.11
N GLU A 259 14.07 -0.74 -15.35
CA GLU A 259 13.79 -1.87 -16.24
C GLU A 259 14.31 -3.22 -15.69
N GLU A 260 15.39 -3.18 -14.92
CA GLU A 260 15.99 -4.35 -14.25
C GLU A 260 15.37 -4.63 -12.85
N THR A 261 14.56 -3.71 -12.30
CA THR A 261 13.98 -3.87 -10.96
C THR A 261 12.64 -4.60 -11.04
N PRO A 262 12.49 -5.78 -10.40
CA PRO A 262 11.22 -6.48 -10.35
C PRO A 262 10.09 -5.61 -9.77
N GLY A 263 8.90 -5.70 -10.37
CA GLY A 263 7.73 -4.93 -9.94
C GLY A 263 7.68 -3.50 -10.45
N ILE A 264 8.63 -3.07 -11.27
CA ILE A 264 8.61 -1.78 -11.97
C ILE A 264 8.40 -2.00 -13.46
N THR A 265 7.46 -1.27 -14.04
CA THR A 265 7.25 -1.17 -15.49
C THR A 265 7.50 0.26 -15.96
N VAL A 266 8.45 0.44 -16.88
CA VAL A 266 8.75 1.75 -17.47
C VAL A 266 7.79 2.02 -18.63
N GLN A 267 6.99 3.08 -18.51
CA GLN A 267 6.10 3.61 -19.55
C GLN A 267 6.52 5.05 -19.85
N ASP A 268 7.47 5.23 -20.76
CA ASP A 268 8.07 6.54 -21.00
C ASP A 268 8.50 6.70 -22.48
N ASP A 269 7.50 6.77 -23.36
CA ASP A 269 7.64 7.14 -24.77
C ASP A 269 6.80 8.39 -25.02
N THR A 270 7.40 9.55 -24.78
CA THR A 270 6.74 10.84 -24.92
C THR A 270 6.41 11.21 -26.36
N ALA A 271 7.11 10.65 -27.33
CA ALA A 271 6.83 10.87 -28.77
C ALA A 271 5.48 10.26 -29.17
N HIS A 272 5.09 9.17 -28.53
CA HIS A 272 3.83 8.48 -28.79
C HIS A 272 2.80 8.67 -27.66
N ASN A 273 3.02 9.62 -26.74
CA ASN A 273 2.14 9.89 -25.58
C ASN A 273 1.95 8.68 -24.64
N VAL A 274 2.99 7.85 -24.50
CA VAL A 274 2.99 6.72 -23.56
C VAL A 274 3.61 7.16 -22.23
N TYR A 275 2.81 7.17 -21.20
CA TYR A 275 3.19 7.49 -19.82
C TYR A 275 2.20 6.85 -18.82
N PRO A 276 2.58 6.68 -17.55
CA PRO A 276 1.72 6.02 -16.56
C PRO A 276 0.46 6.82 -16.27
N MET A 277 -0.68 6.14 -16.22
CA MET A 277 -1.98 6.71 -15.85
C MET A 277 -2.75 5.75 -14.94
N CYS A 278 -3.45 6.28 -13.94
CA CYS A 278 -4.18 5.49 -12.95
C CYS A 278 -5.21 4.52 -13.58
N ARG A 279 -5.86 4.92 -14.69
CA ARG A 279 -6.84 4.08 -15.40
C ARG A 279 -6.21 2.78 -15.94
N PHE A 280 -4.96 2.82 -16.35
CA PHE A 280 -4.24 1.67 -16.92
C PHE A 280 -3.46 0.88 -15.87
N ALA A 281 -3.22 1.46 -14.69
CA ALA A 281 -2.63 0.75 -13.58
C ALA A 281 -3.65 -0.13 -12.82
N LEU A 282 -4.95 0.13 -13.01
CA LEU A 282 -6.01 -0.62 -12.35
C LEU A 282 -5.93 -2.12 -12.68
N GLY A 283 -5.89 -2.94 -11.66
CA GLY A 283 -5.82 -4.40 -11.77
C GLY A 283 -4.42 -4.97 -11.98
N HIS A 284 -3.38 -4.11 -12.04
CA HIS A 284 -1.99 -4.55 -12.16
C HIS A 284 -1.23 -4.45 -10.85
N ASP A 285 -0.23 -5.32 -10.66
CA ASP A 285 0.61 -5.34 -9.47
C ASP A 285 1.88 -4.49 -9.62
N ASP A 286 2.19 -4.05 -10.83
CA ASP A 286 3.37 -3.23 -11.10
C ASP A 286 3.23 -1.80 -10.59
N VAL A 287 4.38 -1.22 -10.28
CA VAL A 287 4.57 0.23 -10.16
C VAL A 287 5.04 0.76 -11.52
N PHE A 288 4.22 1.58 -12.13
CA PHE A 288 4.51 2.19 -13.43
C PHE A 288 5.24 3.50 -13.23
N VAL A 289 6.36 3.69 -13.95
CA VAL A 289 7.18 4.91 -13.91
C VAL A 289 7.37 5.48 -15.30
N GLY A 290 7.40 6.80 -15.40
CA GLY A 290 7.62 7.50 -16.66
C GLY A 290 7.79 9.00 -16.48
N ARG A 291 7.76 9.76 -17.58
CA ARG A 291 8.05 11.19 -17.57
C ARG A 291 9.41 11.51 -16.93
N LEU A 292 10.38 10.61 -17.16
CA LEU A 292 11.75 10.69 -16.67
C LEU A 292 12.49 11.86 -17.32
N ARG A 293 12.96 12.80 -16.51
CA ARG A 293 13.69 13.98 -17.00
C ARG A 293 14.54 14.61 -15.90
N ARG A 294 15.59 15.31 -16.31
CA ARG A 294 16.39 16.11 -15.36
C ARG A 294 15.56 17.28 -14.79
N ASP A 295 15.82 17.59 -13.55
CA ASP A 295 15.45 18.87 -12.93
C ASP A 295 16.65 19.81 -13.03
N PHE A 296 16.52 20.87 -13.82
CA PHE A 296 17.59 21.85 -14.04
C PHE A 296 17.67 22.92 -12.96
N SER A 297 16.76 22.90 -11.98
CA SER A 297 16.76 23.89 -10.89
C SER A 297 17.75 23.55 -9.77
N VAL A 298 18.24 22.31 -9.72
CA VAL A 298 19.23 21.83 -8.77
C VAL A 298 20.33 21.03 -9.49
N LYS A 299 21.49 20.87 -8.86
CA LYS A 299 22.66 20.29 -9.48
C LYS A 299 22.46 18.85 -9.97
N SER A 300 21.84 18.01 -9.16
CA SER A 300 21.66 16.57 -9.45
C SER A 300 20.20 16.19 -9.22
N GLY A 301 19.31 16.85 -9.95
CA GLY A 301 17.86 16.73 -9.82
C GLY A 301 17.22 15.83 -10.86
N LEU A 302 16.23 15.05 -10.42
CA LEU A 302 15.42 14.13 -11.22
C LEU A 302 13.95 14.39 -11.01
N ASN A 303 13.17 14.44 -12.08
CA ASN A 303 11.72 14.39 -12.04
C ASN A 303 11.20 13.14 -12.72
N PHE A 304 10.16 12.53 -12.15
CA PHE A 304 9.40 11.46 -12.78
C PHE A 304 7.96 11.39 -12.28
N TRP A 305 7.16 10.59 -12.97
CA TRP A 305 5.78 10.31 -12.64
C TRP A 305 5.63 8.84 -12.29
N CYS A 306 4.93 8.54 -11.20
CA CYS A 306 4.75 7.20 -10.66
C CYS A 306 3.26 6.90 -10.49
N VAL A 307 2.82 5.72 -10.87
CA VAL A 307 1.43 5.27 -10.73
C VAL A 307 1.38 3.81 -10.33
N SER A 308 0.49 3.46 -9.40
CA SER A 308 0.23 2.06 -9.05
C SER A 308 -1.21 1.86 -8.57
N ASP A 309 -1.77 0.66 -8.72
CA ASP A 309 -3.04 0.31 -8.09
C ASP A 309 -2.87 0.27 -6.56
N ASN A 310 -3.48 1.25 -5.90
CA ASN A 310 -3.34 1.45 -4.45
C ASN A 310 -3.97 0.34 -3.60
N ILE A 311 -4.85 -0.47 -4.18
CA ILE A 311 -5.49 -1.60 -3.49
C ILE A 311 -4.71 -2.89 -3.73
N ARG A 312 -4.02 -3.01 -4.87
CA ARG A 312 -3.14 -4.14 -5.20
C ARG A 312 -1.74 -3.91 -4.63
N LYS A 313 -0.79 -3.42 -5.42
CA LYS A 313 0.58 -3.21 -4.92
C LYS A 313 0.62 -2.31 -3.70
N GLY A 314 -0.21 -1.28 -3.65
CA GLY A 314 -0.30 -0.37 -2.50
C GLY A 314 -0.85 -1.00 -1.20
N ALA A 315 -1.42 -2.21 -1.25
CA ALA A 315 -2.03 -2.84 -0.08
C ALA A 315 -1.98 -4.38 -0.14
N ALA A 316 -2.93 -5.01 -0.85
CA ALA A 316 -3.14 -6.46 -0.83
C ALA A 316 -1.94 -7.24 -1.36
N THR A 317 -1.43 -6.87 -2.52
CA THR A 317 -0.30 -7.56 -3.15
C THR A 317 0.96 -7.45 -2.29
N ASN A 318 1.28 -6.26 -1.77
CA ASN A 318 2.44 -6.11 -0.89
C ASN A 318 2.32 -6.95 0.39
N ALA A 319 1.11 -7.04 0.97
CA ALA A 319 0.87 -7.86 2.15
C ALA A 319 1.04 -9.36 1.86
N VAL A 320 0.53 -9.84 0.71
CA VAL A 320 0.72 -11.24 0.28
C VAL A 320 2.18 -11.52 -0.06
N GLN A 321 2.88 -10.60 -0.71
CA GLN A 321 4.32 -10.72 -0.98
C GLN A 321 5.15 -10.79 0.33
N ILE A 322 4.78 -10.05 1.38
CA ILE A 322 5.39 -10.23 2.71
C ILE A 322 5.18 -11.67 3.20
N ALA A 323 3.97 -12.21 3.05
CA ALA A 323 3.70 -13.59 3.44
C ALA A 323 4.49 -14.61 2.61
N GLU A 324 4.69 -14.37 1.31
CA GLU A 324 5.55 -15.18 0.45
C GLU A 324 7.01 -15.17 0.92
N VAL A 325 7.54 -14.00 1.31
CA VAL A 325 8.88 -13.88 1.89
C VAL A 325 8.99 -14.67 3.20
N LEU A 326 7.98 -14.62 4.07
CA LEU A 326 7.96 -15.41 5.30
C LEU A 326 7.97 -16.92 5.00
N LEU A 327 7.24 -17.34 3.97
CA LEU A 327 7.22 -18.75 3.50
C LEU A 327 8.59 -19.16 2.94
N GLN A 328 9.17 -18.36 2.05
CA GLN A 328 10.49 -18.60 1.44
C GLN A 328 11.61 -18.70 2.48
N LYS A 329 11.53 -17.89 3.54
CA LYS A 329 12.49 -17.93 4.67
C LYS A 329 12.23 -19.08 5.64
N GLY A 330 11.21 -19.91 5.44
CA GLY A 330 10.83 -20.98 6.35
C GLY A 330 10.26 -20.52 7.68
N PHE A 331 9.69 -19.31 7.72
CA PHE A 331 9.04 -18.76 8.92
C PHE A 331 7.54 -19.08 8.97
N LEU A 332 6.99 -19.62 7.88
CA LEU A 332 5.66 -20.21 7.78
C LEU A 332 5.79 -21.70 7.36
N PRO A 333 4.85 -22.57 7.73
CA PRO A 333 4.87 -23.95 7.29
C PRO A 333 4.68 -24.04 5.77
N SER A 334 5.42 -24.93 5.13
CA SER A 334 5.34 -25.16 3.67
C SER A 334 4.19 -26.08 3.25
N GLU A 335 3.59 -26.83 4.20
CA GLU A 335 2.47 -27.76 3.99
C GLU A 335 1.42 -27.64 5.10
#